data_a573750d48bde143c29d78bcde3bc502
#
_entry.id   a573750d48bde143c29d78bcde3bc502
#
_cell.length_a   1.000
_cell.length_b   1.000
_cell.length_c   1.000
_cell.angle_alpha   90.00
_cell.angle_beta   90.00
_cell.angle_gamma   90.00
#
_symmetry.space_group_name_H-M   'P 1'
#
loop_
_entity.id
_entity.type
_entity.pdbx_description
1 polymer ?
#
loop_
_entity_poly.entity_id
_entity_poly.type
_entity_poly.pdbx_seq_one_letter_code
_entity_poly.pdbx_strand_id
1 'polypeptide(L)'
;MKFLYEAILTPWSGGWEAEFPDLGICTQGDTLFDAAFMAQDLLTLWISQALREGRPLPEPRMDHPAPANGKAIAVAVECDADTPSLTTMTVQEAADILDVSTSRIHAMIRDGIL
;
A
#
# COMPACT_ATOMS: atom_id res chain seq x y z
N MET A 1 -6.15 -15.54 1.31
CA MET A 1 -7.45 -14.83 1.17
C MET A 1 -7.27 -13.64 0.24
N LYS A 2 -8.31 -13.27 -0.46
CA LYS A 2 -8.29 -12.16 -1.42
C LYS A 2 -9.08 -10.99 -0.89
N PHE A 3 -8.55 -9.78 -1.06
CA PHE A 3 -9.16 -8.54 -0.59
C PHE A 3 -9.15 -7.51 -1.70
N LEU A 4 -10.11 -6.60 -1.67
CA LEU A 4 -10.25 -5.53 -2.65
C LEU A 4 -10.67 -4.25 -1.92
N TYR A 5 -9.90 -3.17 -2.09
CA TYR A 5 -10.23 -1.85 -1.57
C TYR A 5 -9.96 -0.78 -2.63
N GLU A 6 -10.76 0.27 -2.59
CA GLU A 6 -10.58 1.39 -3.53
C GLU A 6 -9.52 2.36 -3.01
N ALA A 7 -8.60 2.75 -3.88
CA ALA A 7 -7.63 3.80 -3.61
C ALA A 7 -7.89 5.00 -4.50
N ILE A 8 -7.75 6.19 -3.93
CA ILE A 8 -7.86 7.46 -4.65
C ILE A 8 -6.45 7.97 -4.87
N LEU A 9 -6.06 8.12 -6.14
CA LEU A 9 -4.74 8.61 -6.53
C LEU A 9 -4.86 10.05 -6.99
N THR A 10 -4.11 10.94 -6.35
CA THR A 10 -4.15 12.37 -6.61
C THR A 10 -2.76 12.89 -6.92
N PRO A 11 -2.55 13.63 -8.03
CA PRO A 11 -1.26 14.23 -8.32
C PRO A 11 -0.97 15.42 -7.41
N TRP A 12 0.31 15.59 -7.11
CA TRP A 12 0.81 16.77 -6.39
C TRP A 12 2.21 17.10 -6.93
N SER A 13 2.81 18.20 -6.48
CA SER A 13 4.07 18.70 -7.08
C SER A 13 5.26 17.73 -6.95
N GLY A 14 5.22 16.80 -6.01
CA GLY A 14 6.28 15.81 -5.81
C GLY A 14 5.98 14.43 -6.37
N GLY A 15 4.83 14.25 -7.04
CA GLY A 15 4.45 12.94 -7.56
C GLY A 15 2.96 12.66 -7.42
N TRP A 16 2.62 11.48 -6.89
CA TRP A 16 1.24 11.04 -6.69
C TRP A 16 1.04 10.53 -5.27
N GLU A 17 -0.11 10.84 -4.69
CA GLU A 17 -0.55 10.28 -3.42
C GLU A 17 -1.60 9.22 -3.69
N ALA A 18 -1.57 8.13 -2.92
CA ALA A 18 -2.58 7.07 -2.94
C ALA A 18 -3.18 6.95 -1.54
N GLU A 19 -4.51 7.09 -1.45
CA GLU A 19 -5.23 7.02 -0.18
C GLU A 19 -6.29 5.93 -0.25
N PHE A 20 -6.42 5.14 0.81
CA PHE A 20 -7.53 4.20 0.99
C PHE A 20 -8.54 4.83 1.94
N PRO A 21 -9.62 5.44 1.43
CA PRO A 21 -10.58 6.14 2.30
C PRO A 21 -11.22 5.25 3.36
N ASP A 22 -11.51 3.99 3.02
CA ASP A 22 -12.14 3.05 3.96
C ASP A 22 -11.21 2.64 5.11
N LEU A 23 -9.91 2.80 4.94
CA LEU A 23 -8.92 2.35 5.92
C LEU A 23 -8.21 3.51 6.62
N GLY A 24 -8.30 4.72 6.08
CA GLY A 24 -7.64 5.89 6.64
C GLY A 24 -6.13 5.85 6.53
N ILE A 25 -5.58 5.18 5.51
CA ILE A 25 -4.14 5.08 5.27
C ILE A 25 -3.80 5.62 3.90
N CYS A 26 -2.57 6.10 3.76
CA CYS A 26 -2.10 6.64 2.49
C CYS A 26 -0.62 6.37 2.28
N THR A 27 -0.21 6.46 1.02
CA THR A 27 1.18 6.37 0.60
C THR A 27 1.39 7.29 -0.60
N GLN A 28 2.57 7.28 -1.17
CA GLN A 28 2.89 8.11 -2.32
C GLN A 28 3.91 7.44 -3.21
N GLY A 29 4.03 7.94 -4.45
CA GLY A 29 5.00 7.48 -5.42
C GLY A 29 5.38 8.62 -6.35
N ASP A 30 6.48 8.46 -7.08
CA ASP A 30 6.98 9.50 -7.98
C ASP A 30 6.11 9.62 -9.24
N THR A 31 5.49 8.53 -9.66
CA THR A 31 4.59 8.47 -10.81
C THR A 31 3.27 7.84 -10.40
N LEU A 32 2.25 7.95 -11.26
CA LEU A 32 0.99 7.26 -11.06
C LEU A 32 1.19 5.74 -10.87
N PHE A 33 2.06 5.18 -11.71
CA PHE A 33 2.38 3.75 -11.68
C PHE A 33 3.01 3.35 -10.34
N ASP A 34 4.01 4.11 -9.90
CA ASP A 34 4.67 3.86 -8.62
C ASP A 34 3.68 3.97 -7.45
N ALA A 35 2.83 4.98 -7.46
CA ALA A 35 1.84 5.17 -6.41
C ALA A 35 0.86 3.99 -6.34
N ALA A 36 0.47 3.43 -7.50
CA ALA A 36 -0.40 2.26 -7.54
C ALA A 36 0.28 1.02 -6.96
N PHE A 37 1.56 0.79 -7.26
CA PHE A 37 2.33 -0.29 -6.65
C PHE A 37 2.49 -0.11 -5.16
N MET A 38 2.79 1.11 -4.72
CA MET A 38 2.93 1.43 -3.30
C MET A 38 1.61 1.21 -2.55
N ALA A 39 0.49 1.53 -3.19
CA ALA A 39 -0.83 1.28 -2.62
C ALA A 39 -1.05 -0.22 -2.39
N GLN A 40 -0.66 -1.06 -3.34
CA GLN A 40 -0.79 -2.51 -3.20
C GLN A 40 0.06 -3.05 -2.05
N ASP A 41 1.30 -2.58 -1.94
CA ASP A 41 2.21 -3.00 -0.87
C ASP A 41 1.67 -2.56 0.50
N LEU A 42 1.20 -1.32 0.61
CA LEU A 42 0.62 -0.80 1.84
C LEU A 42 -0.62 -1.58 2.25
N LEU A 43 -1.50 -1.88 1.29
CA LEU A 43 -2.72 -2.63 1.56
C LEU A 43 -2.40 -4.05 2.06
N THR A 44 -1.46 -4.73 1.42
CA THR A 44 -1.01 -6.05 1.86
C THR A 44 -0.51 -6.02 3.29
N LEU A 45 0.35 -5.05 3.61
CA LEU A 45 0.93 -4.88 4.94
C LEU A 45 -0.16 -4.61 5.98
N TRP A 46 -1.07 -3.69 5.69
CA TRP A 46 -2.13 -3.30 6.61
C TRP A 46 -3.09 -4.46 6.90
N ILE A 47 -3.53 -5.18 5.86
CA ILE A 47 -4.45 -6.30 6.03
C ILE A 47 -3.78 -7.44 6.80
N SER A 48 -2.56 -7.81 6.44
CA SER A 48 -1.82 -8.86 7.15
C SER A 48 -1.68 -8.53 8.63
N GLN A 49 -1.38 -7.29 8.96
CA GLN A 49 -1.27 -6.84 10.33
C GLN A 49 -2.61 -6.91 11.05
N ALA A 50 -3.68 -6.46 10.41
CA ALA A 50 -5.03 -6.53 10.98
C ALA A 50 -5.45 -7.97 11.26
N LEU A 51 -5.15 -8.89 10.34
CA LEU A 51 -5.46 -10.31 10.54
C LEU A 51 -4.67 -10.91 11.70
N ARG A 52 -3.39 -10.57 11.84
CA ARG A 52 -2.57 -11.03 12.97
C ARG A 52 -3.10 -10.52 14.31
N GLU A 53 -3.60 -9.31 14.35
CA GLU A 53 -4.12 -8.67 15.58
C GLU A 53 -5.59 -8.99 15.84
N GLY A 54 -6.24 -9.69 14.93
CA GLY A 54 -7.66 -9.98 15.05
C GLY A 54 -8.55 -8.75 14.91
N ARG A 55 -8.06 -7.68 14.27
CA ARG A 55 -8.84 -6.48 14.04
C ARG A 55 -9.88 -6.71 12.95
N PRO A 56 -11.09 -6.16 13.09
CA PRO A 56 -12.09 -6.26 12.03
C PRO A 56 -11.64 -5.45 10.81
N LEU A 57 -11.95 -5.97 9.62
CA LEU A 57 -11.67 -5.27 8.37
C LEU A 57 -12.92 -4.49 7.97
N PRO A 58 -12.81 -3.19 7.65
CA PRO A 58 -13.94 -2.44 7.12
C PRO A 58 -14.46 -3.04 5.83
N GLU A 59 -15.76 -2.91 5.59
CA GLU A 59 -16.33 -3.35 4.34
C GLU A 59 -15.87 -2.41 3.22
N PRO A 60 -15.33 -2.95 2.10
CA PRO A 60 -14.85 -2.10 1.02
C PRO A 60 -15.99 -1.44 0.26
N ARG A 61 -15.80 -0.17 -0.08
CA ARG A 61 -16.71 0.61 -0.90
C ARG A 61 -16.00 1.05 -2.18
N MET A 62 -16.68 0.94 -3.31
CA MET A 62 -16.11 1.25 -4.63
C MET A 62 -16.76 2.50 -5.25
N ASP A 63 -17.31 3.39 -4.42
CA ASP A 63 -18.04 4.56 -4.86
C ASP A 63 -17.47 5.88 -4.34
N HIS A 64 -16.19 5.88 -3.95
CA HIS A 64 -15.56 7.10 -3.47
C HIS A 64 -15.31 8.08 -4.62
N PRO A 65 -15.67 9.37 -4.45
CA PRO A 65 -15.38 10.35 -5.48
C PRO A 65 -13.89 10.66 -5.58
N ALA A 66 -13.38 10.72 -6.81
CA ALA A 66 -12.01 11.16 -7.05
C ALA A 66 -12.00 12.65 -7.38
N PRO A 67 -10.95 13.42 -7.03
CA PRO A 67 -10.79 14.78 -7.49
C PRO A 67 -10.74 14.83 -9.02
N ALA A 68 -11.00 16.01 -9.60
CA ALA A 68 -11.06 16.16 -11.06
C ALA A 68 -9.75 15.73 -11.75
N ASN A 69 -8.61 15.90 -11.09
CA ASN A 69 -7.29 15.49 -11.61
C ASN A 69 -6.80 14.17 -11.03
N GLY A 70 -7.63 13.50 -10.25
CA GLY A 70 -7.29 12.23 -9.61
C GLY A 70 -7.93 11.04 -10.30
N LYS A 71 -7.63 9.86 -9.77
CA LYS A 71 -8.17 8.58 -10.26
C LYS A 71 -8.56 7.70 -9.10
N ALA A 72 -9.69 7.02 -9.23
CA ALA A 72 -10.10 5.97 -8.31
C ALA A 72 -9.75 4.62 -8.94
N ILE A 73 -9.03 3.79 -8.22
CA ILE A 73 -8.66 2.45 -8.69
C ILE A 73 -9.03 1.40 -7.64
N ALA A 74 -9.38 0.21 -8.12
CA ALA A 74 -9.59 -0.93 -7.25
C ALA A 74 -8.26 -1.65 -7.07
N VAL A 75 -7.82 -1.81 -5.82
CA VAL A 75 -6.56 -2.48 -5.49
C VAL A 75 -6.87 -3.83 -4.90
N ALA A 76 -6.43 -4.89 -5.59
CA ALA A 76 -6.62 -6.27 -5.16
C ALA A 76 -5.32 -6.81 -4.59
N VAL A 77 -5.44 -7.52 -3.48
CA VAL A 77 -4.29 -8.20 -2.85
C VAL A 77 -4.71 -9.60 -2.41
N GLU A 78 -3.72 -10.47 -2.32
CA GLU A 78 -3.90 -11.80 -1.73
C GLU A 78 -2.89 -11.94 -0.60
N CYS A 79 -3.39 -12.14 0.62
CA CYS A 79 -2.54 -12.25 1.80
C CYS A 79 -3.29 -12.93 2.93
N ASP A 80 -2.58 -13.26 4.00
CA ASP A 80 -3.14 -13.80 5.22
C ASP A 80 -2.33 -13.30 6.43
N ALA A 81 -2.64 -13.81 7.62
CA ALA A 81 -1.94 -13.40 8.84
C ALA A 81 -0.45 -13.78 8.83
N ASP A 82 -0.07 -14.78 8.03
CA ASP A 82 1.31 -15.27 7.94
C ASP A 82 2.12 -14.56 6.85
N THR A 83 1.50 -13.69 6.06
CA THR A 83 2.21 -12.94 5.02
C THR A 83 3.30 -12.08 5.67
N PRO A 84 4.56 -12.15 5.18
CA PRO A 84 5.65 -11.40 5.79
C PRO A 84 5.40 -9.91 5.82
N SER A 85 5.76 -9.27 6.95
CA SER A 85 5.67 -7.83 7.12
C SER A 85 7.04 -7.20 6.97
N LEU A 86 7.19 -6.29 6.02
CA LEU A 86 8.46 -5.60 5.80
C LEU A 86 8.83 -4.68 6.96
N THR A 87 7.86 -4.26 7.78
CA THR A 87 8.12 -3.38 8.93
C THR A 87 8.86 -4.09 10.06
N THR A 88 8.85 -5.43 10.09
CA THR A 88 9.53 -6.23 11.13
C THR A 88 10.83 -6.86 10.63
N MET A 89 11.23 -6.55 9.39
CA MET A 89 12.41 -7.13 8.77
C MET A 89 13.57 -6.15 8.77
N THR A 90 14.79 -6.69 8.70
CA THR A 90 15.96 -5.87 8.37
C THR A 90 15.87 -5.45 6.90
N VAL A 91 16.65 -4.40 6.54
CA VAL A 91 16.72 -3.96 5.16
C VAL A 91 17.21 -5.09 4.25
N GLN A 92 18.21 -5.87 4.71
CA GLN A 92 18.74 -6.98 3.91
C GLN A 92 17.73 -8.10 3.75
N GLU A 93 16.99 -8.45 4.79
CA GLU A 93 15.94 -9.47 4.72
C GLU A 93 14.84 -9.05 3.75
N ALA A 94 14.43 -7.77 3.81
CA ALA A 94 13.42 -7.24 2.91
C ALA A 94 13.91 -7.26 1.45
N ALA A 95 15.19 -6.89 1.22
CA ALA A 95 15.78 -6.94 -0.12
C ALA A 95 15.80 -8.36 -0.68
N ASP A 96 16.16 -9.34 0.13
CA ASP A 96 16.21 -10.74 -0.27
C ASP A 96 14.82 -11.27 -0.66
N ILE A 97 13.79 -10.94 0.13
CA ILE A 97 12.42 -11.38 -0.14
C ILE A 97 11.86 -10.72 -1.40
N LEU A 98 12.12 -9.42 -1.60
CA LEU A 98 11.59 -8.66 -2.73
C LEU A 98 12.48 -8.78 -3.97
N ASP A 99 13.63 -9.42 -3.86
CA ASP A 99 14.62 -9.54 -4.94
C ASP A 99 15.00 -8.17 -5.51
N VAL A 100 15.22 -7.19 -4.60
CA VAL A 100 15.61 -5.82 -4.95
C VAL A 100 16.86 -5.41 -4.17
N SER A 101 17.48 -4.30 -4.57
CA SER A 101 18.66 -3.77 -3.87
C SER A 101 18.29 -3.19 -2.50
N THR A 102 19.27 -3.17 -1.59
CA THR A 102 19.08 -2.51 -0.30
C THR A 102 18.82 -1.02 -0.46
N SER A 103 19.38 -0.39 -1.49
CA SER A 103 19.11 1.02 -1.81
C SER A 103 17.62 1.26 -2.09
N ARG A 104 16.98 0.33 -2.82
CA ARG A 104 15.55 0.44 -3.10
C ARG A 104 14.72 0.29 -1.84
N ILE A 105 15.11 -0.63 -0.95
CA ILE A 105 14.42 -0.80 0.34
C ILE A 105 14.54 0.47 1.19
N HIS A 106 15.71 1.10 1.22
CA HIS A 106 15.89 2.38 1.92
C HIS A 106 14.98 3.47 1.33
N ALA A 107 14.84 3.52 0.01
CA ALA A 107 13.93 4.45 -0.63
C ALA A 107 12.47 4.20 -0.23
N MET A 108 12.05 2.95 -0.16
CA MET A 108 10.69 2.58 0.28
C MET A 108 10.44 2.99 1.73
N ILE A 109 11.43 2.80 2.61
CA ILE A 109 11.33 3.24 4.01
C ILE A 109 11.22 4.76 4.10
N ARG A 110 12.06 5.48 3.35
CA ARG A 110 12.05 6.95 3.31
C ARG A 110 10.70 7.48 2.85
N ASP A 111 10.06 6.80 1.91
CA ASP A 111 8.78 7.22 1.34
C ASP A 111 7.59 6.82 2.22
N GLY A 112 7.83 6.20 3.37
CA GLY A 112 6.80 5.87 4.34
C GLY A 112 6.03 4.59 4.04
N ILE A 113 6.57 3.71 3.21
CA ILE A 113 5.91 2.47 2.79
C ILE A 113 6.20 1.32 3.77
N LEU A 114 7.36 1.33 4.38
CA LEU A 114 7.79 0.29 5.31
C LEU A 114 7.85 0.78 6.76
#